data_8b129f63ae08b87a2d13763d68cc6a8c
#
_entry.id   8b129f63ae08b87a2d13763d68cc6a8c
#
_cell.length_a   1.000
_cell.length_b   1.000
_cell.length_c   1.000
_cell.angle_alpha   90.00
_cell.angle_beta   90.00
_cell.angle_gamma   90.00
#
_symmetry.space_group_name_H-M   'P 1'
#
loop_
_entity.id
_entity.type
_entity.pdbx_description
1 polymer ?
#
loop_
_entity_poly.entity_id
_entity_poly.type
_entity_poly.pdbx_seq_one_letter_code
_entity_poly.pdbx_strand_id
1 'polypeptide(L)'
;MTVAEAPLVTDPVEEPLHRRLGVTDDELDAIRDRLDGRDPNDLELAMFSVMWSEHCSYKSSKPLLKTLPTQGSGVVAGPGENAGVVSIGDGLAVAFKIESHNHPSSVEPYQGAATGVGGILRDIFTMGARPIAVLDALRFGDPAEARTRHLV
;
A
#
# COMPACT_ATOMS: atom_id res chain seq x y z
N MET A 1 -30.35 -46.50 -26.25
CA MET A 1 -30.23 -45.03 -26.03
C MET A 1 -29.71 -44.83 -24.63
N THR A 2 -28.42 -44.57 -24.52
CA THR A 2 -27.74 -44.35 -23.23
C THR A 2 -27.88 -42.86 -22.89
N VAL A 3 -28.59 -42.55 -21.81
CA VAL A 3 -28.72 -41.18 -21.30
C VAL A 3 -27.38 -40.82 -20.67
N ALA A 4 -26.67 -39.84 -21.26
CA ALA A 4 -25.48 -39.28 -20.67
C ALA A 4 -25.87 -38.50 -19.38
N GLU A 5 -25.33 -38.91 -18.26
CA GLU A 5 -25.41 -38.16 -17.00
C GLU A 5 -24.79 -36.79 -17.20
N ALA A 6 -25.54 -35.73 -16.90
CA ALA A 6 -25.04 -34.37 -16.87
C ALA A 6 -24.00 -34.24 -15.74
N PRO A 7 -22.88 -33.52 -15.93
CA PRO A 7 -21.89 -33.32 -14.88
C PRO A 7 -22.55 -32.60 -13.68
N LEU A 8 -22.34 -33.14 -12.49
CA LEU A 8 -22.70 -32.50 -11.23
C LEU A 8 -22.04 -31.13 -11.19
N VAL A 9 -22.85 -30.08 -11.20
CA VAL A 9 -22.42 -28.72 -10.89
C VAL A 9 -22.06 -28.75 -9.40
N THR A 10 -20.78 -28.85 -9.10
CA THR A 10 -20.30 -28.63 -7.73
C THR A 10 -20.43 -27.13 -7.43
N ASP A 11 -21.16 -26.80 -6.36
CA ASP A 11 -21.19 -25.43 -5.84
C ASP A 11 -19.76 -24.91 -5.71
N PRO A 12 -19.48 -23.64 -6.09
CA PRO A 12 -18.15 -23.07 -5.91
C PRO A 12 -17.79 -23.15 -4.43
N VAL A 13 -16.69 -23.82 -4.12
CA VAL A 13 -16.14 -23.86 -2.76
C VAL A 13 -15.88 -22.41 -2.34
N GLU A 14 -16.63 -21.94 -1.36
CA GLU A 14 -16.48 -20.56 -0.88
C GLU A 14 -15.06 -20.38 -0.33
N GLU A 15 -14.32 -19.41 -0.87
CA GLU A 15 -12.96 -19.16 -0.47
C GLU A 15 -12.90 -18.84 1.04
N PRO A 16 -12.01 -19.45 1.83
CA PRO A 16 -11.90 -19.20 3.27
C PRO A 16 -11.71 -17.73 3.60
N LEU A 17 -12.31 -17.24 4.68
CA LEU A 17 -12.32 -15.84 5.06
C LEU A 17 -10.93 -15.21 5.11
N HIS A 18 -9.93 -15.93 5.65
CA HIS A 18 -8.56 -15.44 5.72
C HIS A 18 -7.97 -15.14 4.34
N ARG A 19 -8.21 -15.96 3.32
CA ARG A 19 -7.76 -15.73 1.95
C ARG A 19 -8.49 -14.56 1.30
N ARG A 20 -9.81 -14.46 1.51
CA ARG A 20 -10.61 -13.30 1.06
C ARG A 20 -10.11 -11.99 1.66
N LEU A 21 -9.54 -12.02 2.85
CA LEU A 21 -8.92 -10.89 3.53
C LEU A 21 -7.43 -10.70 3.18
N GLY A 22 -6.88 -11.49 2.25
CA GLY A 22 -5.49 -11.38 1.80
C GLY A 22 -4.45 -11.93 2.77
N VAL A 23 -4.87 -12.78 3.72
CA VAL A 23 -3.99 -13.53 4.64
C VAL A 23 -3.69 -14.89 4.02
N THR A 24 -2.42 -15.25 3.94
CA THR A 24 -1.98 -16.57 3.45
C THR A 24 -2.17 -17.66 4.51
N ASP A 25 -2.09 -18.93 4.11
CA ASP A 25 -2.20 -20.06 5.07
C ASP A 25 -1.07 -20.01 6.11
N ASP A 26 0.17 -19.75 5.69
CA ASP A 26 1.32 -19.61 6.59
C ASP A 26 1.16 -18.43 7.57
N GLU A 27 0.55 -17.34 7.11
CA GLU A 27 0.23 -16.19 7.98
C GLU A 27 -0.88 -16.55 8.97
N LEU A 28 -1.88 -17.32 8.56
CA LEU A 28 -2.93 -17.80 9.46
C LEU A 28 -2.33 -18.68 10.57
N ASP A 29 -1.41 -19.59 10.23
CA ASP A 29 -0.72 -20.40 11.21
C ASP A 29 0.13 -19.55 12.16
N ALA A 30 0.84 -18.56 11.65
CA ALA A 30 1.56 -17.60 12.49
C ALA A 30 0.65 -16.74 13.39
N ILE A 31 -0.60 -16.46 12.98
CA ILE A 31 -1.61 -15.81 13.81
C ILE A 31 -2.05 -16.75 14.95
N ARG A 32 -2.32 -18.02 14.62
CA ARG A 32 -2.66 -19.05 15.61
C ARG A 32 -1.58 -19.18 16.69
N ASP A 33 -0.33 -19.21 16.29
CA ASP A 33 0.80 -19.26 17.24
C ASP A 33 0.80 -18.09 18.21
N ARG A 34 0.43 -16.87 17.76
CA ARG A 34 0.31 -15.67 18.60
C ARG A 34 -0.91 -15.68 19.51
N LEU A 35 -1.89 -16.49 19.19
CA LEU A 35 -3.13 -16.64 19.92
C LEU A 35 -3.14 -17.93 20.79
N ASP A 36 -1.96 -18.42 21.18
CA ASP A 36 -1.77 -19.62 21.99
C ASP A 36 -2.43 -20.89 21.38
N GLY A 37 -2.39 -20.99 20.04
CA GLY A 37 -2.89 -22.14 19.28
C GLY A 37 -4.38 -22.10 18.95
N ARG A 38 -5.12 -21.05 19.32
CA ARG A 38 -6.54 -20.91 18.96
C ARG A 38 -6.73 -20.23 17.61
N ASP A 39 -7.84 -20.50 16.96
CA ASP A 39 -8.25 -19.75 15.77
C ASP A 39 -8.60 -18.30 16.12
N PRO A 40 -8.24 -17.33 15.24
CA PRO A 40 -8.74 -15.98 15.36
C PRO A 40 -10.24 -15.94 15.08
N ASN A 41 -10.97 -15.09 15.79
CA ASN A 41 -12.33 -14.72 15.38
C ASN A 41 -12.27 -13.77 14.16
N ASP A 42 -13.44 -13.50 13.54
CA ASP A 42 -13.51 -12.70 12.31
C ASP A 42 -12.94 -11.28 12.48
N LEU A 43 -13.15 -10.66 13.63
CA LEU A 43 -12.61 -9.33 13.94
C LEU A 43 -11.09 -9.36 14.10
N GLU A 44 -10.56 -10.32 14.86
CA GLU A 44 -9.12 -10.49 15.03
C GLU A 44 -8.46 -10.77 13.68
N LEU A 45 -9.06 -11.63 12.86
CA LEU A 45 -8.56 -11.94 11.53
C LEU A 45 -8.54 -10.69 10.63
N ALA A 46 -9.60 -9.89 10.66
CA ALA A 46 -9.65 -8.61 9.93
C ALA A 46 -8.58 -7.63 10.42
N MET A 47 -8.35 -7.53 11.73
CA MET A 47 -7.29 -6.70 12.29
C MET A 47 -5.90 -7.16 11.83
N PHE A 48 -5.61 -8.45 11.89
CA PHE A 48 -4.35 -9.01 11.40
C PHE A 48 -4.18 -8.77 9.89
N SER A 49 -5.24 -8.93 9.08
CA SER A 49 -5.18 -8.70 7.64
C SER A 49 -4.76 -7.28 7.30
N VAL A 50 -5.25 -6.29 8.03
CA VAL A 50 -4.88 -4.87 7.84
C VAL A 50 -3.46 -4.61 8.32
N MET A 51 -3.13 -5.02 9.55
CA MET A 51 -1.82 -4.73 10.15
C MET A 51 -0.67 -5.47 9.47
N TRP A 52 -0.92 -6.65 8.92
CA TRP A 52 0.07 -7.45 8.19
C TRP A 52 -0.01 -7.24 6.66
N SER A 53 -0.83 -6.31 6.20
CA SER A 53 -0.88 -5.95 4.79
C SER A 53 0.43 -5.32 4.32
N GLU A 54 0.65 -5.32 3.01
CA GLU A 54 1.79 -4.62 2.40
C GLU A 54 1.80 -3.13 2.77
N HIS A 55 0.63 -2.52 2.89
CA HIS A 55 0.48 -1.11 3.23
C HIS A 55 1.02 -0.77 4.63
N CYS A 56 0.68 -1.59 5.65
CA CYS A 56 1.08 -1.31 7.05
C CYS A 56 2.44 -1.90 7.42
N SER A 57 2.77 -3.10 6.91
CA SER A 57 3.94 -3.86 7.36
C SER A 57 5.08 -3.93 6.34
N TYR A 58 4.83 -3.55 5.09
CA TYR A 58 5.77 -3.75 3.97
C TYR A 58 6.20 -5.23 3.84
N LYS A 59 5.27 -6.16 4.08
CA LYS A 59 5.59 -7.59 4.25
C LYS A 59 6.36 -8.20 3.08
N SER A 60 6.10 -7.76 1.87
CA SER A 60 6.75 -8.25 0.66
C SER A 60 7.87 -7.32 0.18
N SER A 61 7.70 -6.00 0.29
CA SER A 61 8.65 -5.01 -0.23
C SER A 61 9.80 -4.68 0.71
N LYS A 62 9.66 -4.94 2.02
CA LYS A 62 10.70 -4.60 3.01
C LYS A 62 12.11 -5.14 2.69
N PRO A 63 12.29 -6.38 2.20
CA PRO A 63 13.59 -6.88 1.81
C PRO A 63 14.20 -6.08 0.64
N LEU A 64 13.37 -5.68 -0.33
CA LEU A 64 13.79 -4.87 -1.47
C LEU A 64 14.12 -3.43 -1.06
N LEU A 65 13.31 -2.82 -0.21
CA LEU A 65 13.57 -1.48 0.31
C LEU A 65 14.91 -1.40 1.04
N LYS A 66 15.30 -2.44 1.76
CA LYS A 66 16.60 -2.52 2.44
C LYS A 66 17.80 -2.55 1.49
N THR A 67 17.61 -2.83 0.20
CA THR A 67 18.70 -2.81 -0.79
C THR A 67 18.96 -1.41 -1.34
N LEU A 68 18.05 -0.47 -1.12
CA LEU A 68 18.21 0.90 -1.59
C LEU A 68 19.28 1.63 -0.78
N PRO A 69 20.14 2.45 -1.40
CA PRO A 69 21.14 3.24 -0.70
C PRO A 69 20.43 4.31 0.16
N THR A 70 20.63 4.22 1.47
CA THR A 70 20.01 5.14 2.45
C THR A 70 21.02 5.99 3.18
N GLN A 71 22.30 5.84 2.84
CA GLN A 71 23.40 6.56 3.47
C GLN A 71 24.33 7.16 2.41
N GLY A 72 24.93 8.28 2.73
CA GLY A 72 25.87 8.99 1.87
C GLY A 72 26.21 10.37 2.44
N SER A 73 27.25 11.00 1.98
CA SER A 73 27.72 12.32 2.47
C SER A 73 26.70 13.45 2.27
N GLY A 74 25.75 13.27 1.33
CA GLY A 74 24.67 14.22 1.10
C GLY A 74 23.39 13.94 1.88
N VAL A 75 23.25 12.79 2.56
CA VAL A 75 22.03 12.43 3.30
C VAL A 75 22.03 13.15 4.65
N VAL A 76 21.03 13.99 4.86
CA VAL A 76 20.81 14.73 6.11
C VAL A 76 19.79 14.00 6.99
N ALA A 77 18.70 13.51 6.39
CA ALA A 77 17.73 12.66 7.06
C ALA A 77 17.34 11.51 6.15
N GLY A 78 17.44 10.29 6.65
CA GLY A 78 17.13 9.04 5.97
C GLY A 78 15.84 8.38 6.47
N PRO A 79 15.67 7.07 6.24
CA PRO A 79 14.50 6.31 6.66
C PRO A 79 14.24 6.40 8.17
N GLY A 80 12.97 6.53 8.55
CA GLY A 80 12.51 6.71 9.93
C GLY A 80 11.89 8.09 10.17
N GLU A 81 12.14 9.03 9.25
CA GLU A 81 11.54 10.37 9.25
C GLU A 81 10.38 10.46 8.25
N ASN A 82 9.58 11.52 8.33
CA ASN A 82 8.42 11.71 7.44
C ASN A 82 8.81 11.99 5.98
N ALA A 83 9.99 12.54 5.75
CA ALA A 83 10.53 12.82 4.42
C ALA A 83 12.05 12.63 4.41
N GLY A 84 12.61 12.34 3.25
CA GLY A 84 14.06 12.37 3.04
C GLY A 84 14.58 13.80 2.95
N VAL A 85 15.79 14.03 3.45
CA VAL A 85 16.47 15.32 3.34
C VAL A 85 17.87 15.10 2.80
N VAL A 86 18.21 15.81 1.73
CA VAL A 86 19.55 15.77 1.12
C VAL A 86 20.16 17.16 1.03
N SER A 87 21.45 17.24 1.30
CA SER A 87 22.23 18.47 1.10
C SER A 87 22.44 18.71 -0.40
N ILE A 88 22.29 19.94 -0.81
CA ILE A 88 22.55 20.40 -2.19
C ILE A 88 23.73 21.40 -2.27
N GLY A 89 24.47 21.55 -1.18
CA GLY A 89 25.59 22.47 -1.07
C GLY A 89 25.19 23.82 -0.48
N ASP A 90 26.16 24.68 -0.23
CA ASP A 90 26.02 26.06 0.25
C ASP A 90 25.15 26.20 1.53
N GLY A 91 25.15 25.19 2.39
CA GLY A 91 24.30 25.16 3.59
C GLY A 91 22.81 24.92 3.33
N LEU A 92 22.46 24.60 2.10
CA LEU A 92 21.08 24.30 1.70
C LEU A 92 20.80 22.81 1.66
N ALA A 93 19.55 22.46 1.94
CA ALA A 93 19.07 21.08 1.82
C ALA A 93 17.68 21.05 1.19
N VAL A 94 17.35 19.94 0.55
CA VAL A 94 16.01 19.69 -0.04
C VAL A 94 15.35 18.57 0.76
N ALA A 95 14.17 18.85 1.29
CA ALA A 95 13.27 17.83 1.81
C ALA A 95 12.35 17.35 0.67
N PHE A 96 12.21 16.03 0.53
CA PHE A 96 11.37 15.44 -0.50
C PHE A 96 10.66 14.19 -0.01
N LYS A 97 9.47 13.98 -0.54
CA LYS A 97 8.63 12.80 -0.28
C LYS A 97 8.05 12.30 -1.60
N ILE A 98 7.96 11.00 -1.72
CA ILE A 98 7.21 10.34 -2.79
C ILE A 98 6.22 9.36 -2.17
N GLU A 99 5.02 9.34 -2.72
CA GLU A 99 3.95 8.43 -2.29
C GLU A 99 3.16 7.97 -3.52
N SER A 100 2.74 6.71 -3.53
CA SER A 100 1.71 6.23 -4.44
C SER A 100 0.37 6.29 -3.73
N HIS A 101 -0.53 7.15 -4.19
CA HIS A 101 -1.89 7.27 -3.67
C HIS A 101 -2.93 6.63 -4.60
N ASN A 102 -2.52 5.52 -5.24
CA ASN A 102 -3.29 4.86 -6.28
C ASN A 102 -4.60 4.25 -5.78
N HIS A 103 -4.55 3.48 -4.69
CA HIS A 103 -5.72 2.74 -4.21
C HIS A 103 -6.87 3.66 -3.77
N PRO A 104 -6.67 4.64 -2.87
CA PRO A 104 -7.71 5.57 -2.50
C PRO A 104 -8.27 6.36 -3.70
N SER A 105 -7.40 6.82 -4.61
CA SER A 105 -7.80 7.58 -5.79
C SER A 105 -8.57 6.72 -6.82
N SER A 106 -8.34 5.41 -6.86
CA SER A 106 -9.12 4.51 -7.72
C SER A 106 -10.54 4.26 -7.20
N VAL A 107 -10.77 4.44 -5.90
CA VAL A 107 -12.07 4.28 -5.24
C VAL A 107 -12.86 5.59 -5.26
N GLU A 108 -12.22 6.67 -4.85
CA GLU A 108 -12.79 8.01 -4.76
C GLU A 108 -11.80 9.03 -5.34
N PRO A 109 -11.81 9.28 -6.67
CA PRO A 109 -10.76 10.00 -7.36
C PRO A 109 -10.48 11.40 -6.80
N TYR A 110 -11.51 12.22 -6.63
CA TYR A 110 -11.36 13.59 -6.16
C TYR A 110 -10.80 13.66 -4.72
N GLN A 111 -11.42 12.94 -3.80
CA GLN A 111 -10.98 12.93 -2.40
C GLN A 111 -9.64 12.20 -2.22
N GLY A 112 -9.41 11.17 -3.00
CA GLY A 112 -8.13 10.46 -3.04
C GLY A 112 -7.00 11.37 -3.50
N ALA A 113 -7.19 12.10 -4.59
CA ALA A 113 -6.19 13.07 -5.08
C ALA A 113 -5.94 14.19 -4.06
N ALA A 114 -7.00 14.77 -3.49
CA ALA A 114 -6.88 15.82 -2.47
C ALA A 114 -6.10 15.34 -1.24
N THR A 115 -6.37 14.11 -0.77
CA THR A 115 -5.69 13.51 0.38
C THR A 115 -4.24 13.17 0.04
N GLY A 116 -3.96 12.67 -1.15
CA GLY A 116 -2.61 12.39 -1.63
C GLY A 116 -1.73 13.64 -1.61
N VAL A 117 -2.22 14.72 -2.22
CA VAL A 117 -1.50 16.01 -2.22
C VAL A 117 -1.35 16.55 -0.80
N GLY A 118 -2.41 16.55 -0.01
CA GLY A 118 -2.38 17.04 1.38
C GLY A 118 -1.41 16.27 2.26
N GLY A 119 -1.37 14.95 2.15
CA GLY A 119 -0.46 14.08 2.89
C GLY A 119 1.01 14.35 2.56
N ILE A 120 1.34 14.45 1.28
CA ILE A 120 2.71 14.75 0.81
C ILE A 120 3.17 16.14 1.30
N LEU A 121 2.34 17.15 1.19
CA LEU A 121 2.67 18.49 1.69
C LEU A 121 2.86 18.50 3.20
N ARG A 122 2.02 17.79 3.94
CA ARG A 122 2.14 17.68 5.39
C ARG A 122 3.48 17.08 5.81
N ASP A 123 3.93 16.04 5.15
CA ASP A 123 5.21 15.40 5.45
C ASP A 123 6.39 16.37 5.28
N ILE A 124 6.36 17.21 4.26
CA ILE A 124 7.39 18.26 4.05
C ILE A 124 7.33 19.32 5.16
N PHE A 125 6.13 19.76 5.55
CA PHE A 125 5.98 20.72 6.66
C PHE A 125 6.47 20.16 7.99
N THR A 126 6.26 18.87 8.27
CA THR A 126 6.74 18.24 9.50
C THR A 126 8.26 18.19 9.60
N MET A 127 8.96 18.26 8.47
CA MET A 127 10.43 18.38 8.41
C MET A 127 10.93 19.82 8.59
N GLY A 128 10.04 20.77 8.90
CA GLY A 128 10.38 22.19 9.02
C GLY A 128 10.65 22.88 7.68
N ALA A 129 10.34 22.23 6.55
CA ALA A 129 10.55 22.77 5.23
C ALA A 129 9.24 23.34 4.64
N ARG A 130 9.35 24.34 3.75
CA ARG A 130 8.22 24.85 3.00
C ARG A 130 8.20 24.18 1.62
N PRO A 131 7.08 23.57 1.20
CA PRO A 131 6.95 23.03 -0.16
C PRO A 131 7.18 24.09 -1.23
N ILE A 132 7.97 23.76 -2.24
CA ILE A 132 8.30 24.65 -3.37
C ILE A 132 7.87 24.07 -4.72
N ALA A 133 7.61 22.76 -4.77
CA ALA A 133 7.17 22.08 -5.97
C ALA A 133 6.35 20.84 -5.59
N VAL A 134 5.38 20.51 -6.44
CA VAL A 134 4.66 19.25 -6.46
C VAL A 134 4.89 18.62 -7.84
N LEU A 135 5.27 17.35 -7.86
CA LEU A 135 5.42 16.58 -9.09
C LEU A 135 4.40 15.44 -9.06
N ASP A 136 3.75 15.24 -10.19
CA ASP A 136 2.69 14.25 -10.30
C ASP A 136 2.93 13.38 -11.54
N ALA A 137 3.16 12.09 -11.32
CA ALA A 137 3.45 11.12 -12.38
C ALA A 137 2.21 10.29 -12.68
N LEU A 138 1.17 10.93 -13.19
CA LEU A 138 -0.13 10.31 -13.47
C LEU A 138 -0.03 9.24 -14.55
N ARG A 139 -0.75 8.13 -14.35
CA ARG A 139 -0.87 7.01 -15.29
C ARG A 139 -2.33 6.58 -15.32
N PHE A 140 -2.94 6.70 -16.48
CA PHE A 140 -4.32 6.30 -16.72
C PHE A 140 -4.41 5.32 -17.88
N GLY A 141 -5.55 4.63 -18.01
CA GLY A 141 -5.88 3.80 -19.15
C GLY A 141 -6.30 4.63 -20.39
N ASP A 142 -6.91 3.94 -21.37
CA ASP A 142 -7.42 4.59 -22.58
C ASP A 142 -8.53 5.60 -22.22
N PRO A 143 -8.44 6.87 -22.67
CA PRO A 143 -9.48 7.87 -22.45
C PRO A 143 -10.85 7.52 -23.08
N ALA A 144 -10.89 6.59 -24.03
CA ALA A 144 -12.13 6.07 -24.58
C ALA A 144 -12.93 5.23 -23.58
N GLU A 145 -12.28 4.66 -22.58
CA GLU A 145 -12.94 3.85 -21.56
C GLU A 145 -13.67 4.72 -20.52
N ALA A 146 -14.88 4.30 -20.15
CA ALA A 146 -15.69 5.01 -19.15
C ALA A 146 -14.99 5.09 -17.78
N ARG A 147 -14.28 4.02 -17.39
CA ARG A 147 -13.55 3.96 -16.12
C ARG A 147 -12.41 5.00 -16.08
N THR A 148 -11.65 5.10 -17.15
CA THR A 148 -10.58 6.11 -17.26
C THR A 148 -11.13 7.53 -17.13
N ARG A 149 -12.22 7.84 -17.85
CA ARG A 149 -12.87 9.16 -17.74
C ARG A 149 -13.43 9.48 -16.36
N HIS A 150 -13.80 8.47 -15.58
CA HIS A 150 -14.25 8.66 -14.20
C HIS A 150 -13.06 8.97 -13.26
N LEU A 151 -11.88 8.43 -13.54
CA LEU A 151 -10.68 8.61 -12.72
C LEU A 151 -9.96 9.92 -12.97
N VAL A 152 -10.12 10.51 -14.15
CA VAL A 152 -9.53 11.79 -14.57
C VAL A 152 -10.42 12.97 -14.18
#